data_6053d4887e955eeb0cda4e610a19be86
#
_entry.id   6053d4887e955eeb0cda4e610a19be86
#
_cell.length_a   1.000
_cell.length_b   1.000
_cell.length_c   1.000
_cell.angle_alpha   90.00
_cell.angle_beta   90.00
_cell.angle_gamma   90.00
#
_symmetry.space_group_name_H-M   'P 1'
#
loop_
_entity.id
_entity.type
_entity.pdbx_description
1 polymer ?
#
loop_
_entity_poly.entity_id
_entity_poly.type
_entity_poly.pdbx_seq_one_letter_code
_entity_poly.pdbx_strand_id
1 'polypeptide(L)'
;MKVKRRDGSEVRRVLAGMVLDHTVLSRIAGQWKDGGLFDAPWANLVGGWCVDHMQRFGEPPNGKLRTLYERWASTTKAPEETVKGVEQFLRAADDENKDEKINSDFLLDMAGRHFNSVRLKRAIEQAEEQNEIGRVEEAYGELLKLSKVELGGSSVVRVAEDWDAWRQAFDDNRQESLIQYPGALQEFLGRWMVRDSLISFMAPDKSGKSVYLLDGAVRAVRGRNRVVYFDCGDNSQDQVMRRLGARAARLPSAENYKPSLPMPIGFDPEGNVLTEDRKYDSPVTARAAYNAIRRISRGIDRLRVVCRPNSSMNVADMESVLVDWDRETGWTPDVIVADYADILAPPTGVRETLDQIDETWKRLRRLSQEWHCLVLTATQSSSAAYENKGKVLRKRHFSGRKTKLAHVNGMVGLNVGEDDRENGVTRLNWVVRREGSYTEGRQMKVAGCWAFYDPAIRVL
;
A
#
# COMPACT_ATOMS: atom_id res chain seq x y z
N MET A 1 9.60 -24.70 22.51
CA MET A 1 8.49 -23.88 21.95
C MET A 1 7.20 -24.69 22.07
N LYS A 2 6.23 -24.31 22.91
CA LYS A 2 4.96 -25.03 23.02
C LYS A 2 4.08 -24.64 21.85
N VAL A 3 3.90 -25.53 20.89
CA VAL A 3 2.90 -25.38 19.83
C VAL A 3 1.53 -25.39 20.51
N LYS A 4 0.86 -24.21 20.59
CA LYS A 4 -0.55 -24.16 20.93
C LYS A 4 -1.31 -24.92 19.85
N ARG A 5 -1.91 -26.06 20.21
CA ARG A 5 -2.91 -26.71 19.35
C ARG A 5 -3.97 -25.64 19.06
N ARG A 6 -4.19 -25.32 17.76
CA ARG A 6 -5.30 -24.45 17.36
C ARG A 6 -6.58 -25.10 17.87
N ASP A 7 -7.29 -24.36 18.67
CA ASP A 7 -8.58 -24.79 19.20
C ASP A 7 -9.56 -24.91 18.03
N GLY A 8 -10.21 -26.06 17.88
CA GLY A 8 -11.21 -26.29 16.84
C GLY A 8 -12.45 -25.38 16.91
N SER A 9 -12.46 -24.44 17.85
CA SER A 9 -13.51 -23.43 18.03
C SER A 9 -13.62 -22.47 16.84
N GLU A 10 -12.49 -22.05 16.21
CA GLU A 10 -12.50 -21.15 15.07
C GLU A 10 -13.19 -21.79 13.85
N VAL A 11 -12.84 -23.06 13.53
CA VAL A 11 -13.45 -23.82 12.45
C VAL A 11 -14.94 -23.97 12.64
N ARG A 12 -15.38 -24.27 13.88
CA ARG A 12 -16.81 -24.42 14.22
C ARG A 12 -17.56 -23.11 14.04
N ARG A 13 -17.00 -21.98 14.44
CA ARG A 13 -17.62 -20.65 14.27
C ARG A 13 -17.78 -20.28 12.81
N VAL A 14 -16.73 -20.49 11.99
CA VAL A 14 -16.82 -20.24 10.54
C VAL A 14 -17.89 -21.11 9.89
N LEU A 15 -17.94 -22.40 10.22
CA LEU A 15 -18.98 -23.31 9.74
C LEU A 15 -20.37 -22.92 10.21
N ALA A 16 -20.55 -22.51 11.45
CA ALA A 16 -21.82 -21.98 11.94
C ALA A 16 -22.27 -20.76 11.13
N GLY A 17 -21.33 -19.84 10.81
CA GLY A 17 -21.60 -18.75 9.88
C GLY A 17 -22.03 -19.21 8.50
N MET A 18 -21.38 -20.24 7.93
CA MET A 18 -21.81 -20.82 6.63
C MET A 18 -23.19 -21.46 6.68
N VAL A 19 -23.60 -21.98 7.83
CA VAL A 19 -24.92 -22.61 8.00
C VAL A 19 -26.03 -21.57 8.14
N LEU A 20 -25.77 -20.43 8.75
CA LEU A 20 -26.80 -19.47 9.20
C LEU A 20 -26.80 -18.15 8.43
N ASP A 21 -25.65 -17.72 7.91
CA ASP A 21 -25.48 -16.38 7.34
C ASP A 21 -25.23 -16.44 5.83
N HIS A 22 -26.13 -15.77 5.09
CA HIS A 22 -26.07 -15.73 3.61
C HIS A 22 -24.78 -15.05 3.12
N THR A 23 -24.33 -13.99 3.77
CA THR A 23 -23.16 -13.23 3.34
C THR A 23 -21.89 -14.05 3.54
N VAL A 24 -21.75 -14.69 4.70
CA VAL A 24 -20.60 -15.57 5.00
C VAL A 24 -20.55 -16.73 4.01
N LEU A 25 -21.67 -17.42 3.80
CA LEU A 25 -21.72 -18.58 2.90
C LEU A 25 -21.45 -18.17 1.44
N SER A 26 -22.07 -17.10 0.96
CA SER A 26 -21.89 -16.61 -0.41
C SER A 26 -20.43 -16.25 -0.72
N ARG A 27 -19.74 -15.60 0.22
CA ARG A 27 -18.32 -15.22 0.08
C ARG A 27 -17.40 -16.43 0.08
N ILE A 28 -17.63 -17.38 0.99
CA ILE A 28 -16.84 -18.61 1.09
C ILE A 28 -17.09 -19.51 -0.12
N ALA A 29 -18.35 -19.62 -0.59
CA ALA A 29 -18.70 -20.44 -1.76
C ALA A 29 -17.99 -19.97 -3.03
N GLY A 30 -17.79 -18.66 -3.22
CA GLY A 30 -17.03 -18.11 -4.34
C GLY A 30 -15.55 -18.52 -4.38
N GLN A 31 -14.97 -18.93 -3.25
CA GLN A 31 -13.59 -19.41 -3.12
C GLN A 31 -13.48 -20.93 -2.96
N TRP A 32 -14.63 -21.62 -2.87
CA TRP A 32 -14.64 -23.07 -2.65
C TRP A 32 -14.16 -23.81 -3.87
N LYS A 33 -13.14 -24.66 -3.69
CA LYS A 33 -12.59 -25.53 -4.73
C LYS A 33 -12.64 -26.99 -4.27
N ASP A 34 -12.49 -27.90 -5.21
CA ASP A 34 -12.41 -29.33 -4.94
C ASP A 34 -11.33 -29.61 -3.87
N GLY A 35 -11.73 -30.36 -2.83
CA GLY A 35 -10.88 -30.67 -1.68
C GLY A 35 -11.08 -29.77 -0.46
N GLY A 36 -11.90 -28.70 -0.54
CA GLY A 36 -12.29 -27.85 0.57
C GLY A 36 -11.19 -26.90 1.07
N LEU A 37 -11.56 -26.07 2.04
CA LEU A 37 -10.73 -24.98 2.57
C LEU A 37 -10.30 -25.19 4.04
N PHE A 38 -10.73 -26.28 4.68
CA PHE A 38 -10.41 -26.61 6.07
C PHE A 38 -9.34 -27.69 6.18
N ASP A 39 -8.66 -27.77 7.32
CA ASP A 39 -7.72 -28.87 7.65
C ASP A 39 -8.45 -30.17 7.91
N ALA A 40 -9.61 -30.10 8.54
CA ALA A 40 -10.35 -31.27 9.02
C ALA A 40 -11.29 -31.82 7.94
N PRO A 41 -11.25 -33.12 7.62
CA PRO A 41 -12.13 -33.72 6.61
C PRO A 41 -13.62 -33.53 6.91
N TRP A 42 -14.02 -33.64 8.18
CA TRP A 42 -15.42 -33.43 8.58
C TRP A 42 -15.89 -31.99 8.32
N ALA A 43 -15.00 -30.99 8.49
CA ALA A 43 -15.32 -29.59 8.24
C ALA A 43 -15.50 -29.30 6.75
N ASN A 44 -14.66 -29.89 5.91
CA ASN A 44 -14.81 -29.80 4.46
C ASN A 44 -16.10 -30.46 3.98
N LEU A 45 -16.50 -31.56 4.59
CA LEU A 45 -17.75 -32.24 4.28
C LEU A 45 -18.97 -31.36 4.59
N VAL A 46 -19.02 -30.79 5.79
CA VAL A 46 -20.11 -29.87 6.21
C VAL A 46 -20.11 -28.60 5.34
N GLY A 47 -18.93 -28.02 5.10
CA GLY A 47 -18.77 -26.85 4.23
C GLY A 47 -19.25 -27.12 2.79
N GLY A 48 -18.90 -28.30 2.25
CA GLY A 48 -19.39 -28.75 0.94
C GLY A 48 -20.93 -28.82 0.88
N TRP A 49 -21.58 -29.38 1.89
CA TRP A 49 -23.05 -29.38 1.94
C TRP A 49 -23.65 -27.99 1.97
N CYS A 50 -23.02 -27.05 2.68
CA CYS A 50 -23.49 -25.65 2.69
C CYS A 50 -23.36 -25.02 1.30
N VAL A 51 -22.23 -25.24 0.63
CA VAL A 51 -21.98 -24.70 -0.72
C VAL A 51 -22.93 -25.31 -1.74
N ASP A 52 -23.10 -26.63 -1.73
CA ASP A 52 -24.04 -27.31 -2.62
C ASP A 52 -25.50 -26.85 -2.41
N HIS A 53 -25.88 -26.63 -1.14
CA HIS A 53 -27.21 -26.11 -0.82
C HIS A 53 -27.41 -24.71 -1.36
N MET A 54 -26.39 -23.84 -1.16
CA MET A 54 -26.39 -22.47 -1.69
C MET A 54 -26.49 -22.42 -3.21
N GLN A 55 -25.75 -23.28 -3.91
CA GLN A 55 -25.80 -23.36 -5.38
C GLN A 55 -27.18 -23.81 -5.92
N ARG A 56 -27.86 -24.68 -5.17
CA ARG A 56 -29.17 -25.22 -5.60
C ARG A 56 -30.36 -24.36 -5.23
N PHE A 57 -30.28 -23.69 -4.07
CA PHE A 57 -31.44 -23.02 -3.48
C PHE A 57 -31.24 -21.53 -3.24
N GLY A 58 -30.00 -20.99 -3.40
CA GLY A 58 -29.69 -19.59 -3.23
C GLY A 58 -29.69 -19.11 -1.77
N GLU A 59 -29.78 -20.02 -0.81
CA GLU A 59 -29.86 -19.71 0.62
C GLU A 59 -29.01 -20.67 1.47
N PRO A 60 -28.58 -20.27 2.70
CA PRO A 60 -27.93 -21.17 3.64
C PRO A 60 -28.84 -22.34 4.06
N PRO A 61 -28.26 -23.50 4.41
CA PRO A 61 -29.04 -24.67 4.81
C PRO A 61 -29.85 -24.48 6.09
N ASN A 62 -29.41 -23.61 7.01
CA ASN A 62 -30.07 -23.36 8.28
C ASN A 62 -30.43 -24.69 9.01
N GLY A 63 -31.64 -24.83 9.55
CA GLY A 63 -32.10 -26.03 10.21
C GLY A 63 -32.15 -27.31 9.35
N LYS A 64 -31.95 -27.18 8.02
CA LYS A 64 -31.95 -28.32 7.07
C LYS A 64 -30.64 -29.13 7.11
N LEU A 65 -29.59 -28.62 7.78
CA LEU A 65 -28.28 -29.29 7.86
C LEU A 65 -28.39 -30.70 8.48
N ARG A 66 -29.26 -30.89 9.45
CA ARG A 66 -29.49 -32.18 10.10
C ARG A 66 -30.06 -33.22 9.13
N THR A 67 -30.98 -32.82 8.28
CA THR A 67 -31.52 -33.67 7.24
C THR A 67 -30.46 -34.08 6.22
N LEU A 68 -29.55 -33.17 5.85
CA LEU A 68 -28.40 -33.48 4.99
C LEU A 68 -27.47 -34.51 5.62
N TYR A 69 -27.20 -34.37 6.93
CA TYR A 69 -26.41 -35.33 7.69
C TYR A 69 -27.08 -36.73 7.73
N GLU A 70 -28.36 -36.83 8.09
CA GLU A 70 -29.08 -38.09 8.20
C GLU A 70 -29.07 -38.87 6.89
N ARG A 71 -29.29 -38.17 5.77
CA ARG A 71 -29.20 -38.77 4.42
C ARG A 71 -27.80 -39.26 4.09
N TRP A 72 -26.77 -38.49 4.44
CA TRP A 72 -25.38 -38.90 4.22
C TRP A 72 -24.97 -40.05 5.15
N ALA A 73 -25.31 -40.00 6.43
CA ALA A 73 -24.98 -41.03 7.41
C ALA A 73 -25.54 -42.39 7.10
N SER A 74 -26.73 -42.44 6.46
CA SER A 74 -27.37 -43.71 6.03
C SER A 74 -26.63 -44.47 4.94
N THR A 75 -25.75 -43.81 4.20
CA THR A 75 -25.09 -44.40 2.99
C THR A 75 -23.55 -44.31 3.08
N THR A 76 -23.01 -43.61 4.06
CA THR A 76 -21.58 -43.32 4.13
C THR A 76 -20.73 -44.52 4.56
N LYS A 77 -19.52 -44.61 4.01
CA LYS A 77 -18.42 -45.48 4.47
C LYS A 77 -17.25 -44.64 5.04
N ALA A 78 -17.52 -43.39 5.43
CA ALA A 78 -16.49 -42.49 5.94
C ALA A 78 -15.87 -43.01 7.26
N PRO A 79 -14.60 -42.60 7.57
CA PRO A 79 -13.97 -42.96 8.82
C PRO A 79 -14.80 -42.50 10.02
N GLU A 80 -14.79 -43.28 11.11
CA GLU A 80 -15.54 -43.03 12.33
C GLU A 80 -15.22 -41.64 12.94
N GLU A 81 -13.96 -41.20 12.81
CA GLU A 81 -13.51 -39.87 13.27
C GLU A 81 -14.24 -38.72 12.53
N THR A 82 -14.46 -38.89 11.22
CA THR A 82 -15.20 -37.90 10.41
C THR A 82 -16.66 -37.83 10.84
N VAL A 83 -17.31 -38.99 11.07
CA VAL A 83 -18.69 -39.06 11.55
C VAL A 83 -18.81 -38.39 12.91
N LYS A 84 -17.95 -38.73 13.86
CA LYS A 84 -17.91 -38.09 15.19
C LYS A 84 -17.69 -36.58 15.12
N GLY A 85 -16.82 -36.10 14.22
CA GLY A 85 -16.59 -34.67 14.03
C GLY A 85 -17.85 -33.93 13.60
N VAL A 86 -18.60 -34.46 12.63
CA VAL A 86 -19.88 -33.90 12.15
C VAL A 86 -20.92 -33.90 13.28
N GLU A 87 -21.07 -35.03 14.01
CA GLU A 87 -22.04 -35.13 15.12
C GLU A 87 -21.74 -34.11 16.23
N GLN A 88 -20.48 -33.95 16.59
CA GLN A 88 -20.08 -32.98 17.61
C GLN A 88 -20.38 -31.54 17.16
N PHE A 89 -20.15 -31.23 15.87
CA PHE A 89 -20.51 -29.93 15.32
C PHE A 89 -22.02 -29.69 15.38
N LEU A 90 -22.85 -30.65 14.95
CA LEU A 90 -24.30 -30.53 14.94
C LEU A 90 -24.87 -30.33 16.36
N ARG A 91 -24.33 -31.05 17.37
CA ARG A 91 -24.75 -30.88 18.78
C ARG A 91 -24.40 -29.48 19.28
N ALA A 92 -23.19 -28.99 19.00
CA ALA A 92 -22.78 -27.66 19.44
C ALA A 92 -23.59 -26.54 18.73
N ALA A 93 -23.94 -26.73 17.44
CA ALA A 93 -24.75 -25.78 16.71
C ALA A 93 -26.19 -25.64 17.22
N ASP A 94 -26.73 -26.70 17.82
CA ASP A 94 -28.07 -26.67 18.45
C ASP A 94 -28.05 -25.88 19.80
N ASP A 95 -26.93 -25.87 20.56
CA ASP A 95 -26.81 -25.26 21.86
C ASP A 95 -26.35 -23.78 21.83
N GLU A 96 -25.41 -23.42 20.95
CA GLU A 96 -24.75 -22.10 20.96
C GLU A 96 -25.48 -21.01 20.15
N ASN A 97 -26.43 -21.33 19.26
CA ASN A 97 -26.96 -20.39 18.27
C ASN A 97 -28.25 -19.65 18.66
N LYS A 98 -28.63 -19.64 19.94
CA LYS A 98 -29.93 -19.03 20.31
C LYS A 98 -29.90 -17.52 20.51
N ASP A 99 -28.77 -16.86 20.77
CA ASP A 99 -28.74 -15.45 21.19
C ASP A 99 -27.57 -14.56 20.66
N GLU A 100 -26.60 -15.06 19.88
CA GLU A 100 -25.49 -14.22 19.39
C GLU A 100 -25.76 -13.66 17.99
N LYS A 101 -25.78 -12.32 17.85
CA LYS A 101 -25.78 -11.66 16.55
C LYS A 101 -24.49 -12.03 15.81
N ILE A 102 -24.63 -12.74 14.69
CA ILE A 102 -23.51 -13.10 13.82
C ILE A 102 -22.89 -11.82 13.25
N ASN A 103 -21.61 -11.61 13.52
CA ASN A 103 -20.84 -10.58 12.86
C ASN A 103 -20.15 -11.19 11.62
N SER A 104 -20.76 -11.00 10.46
CA SER A 104 -20.32 -11.59 9.19
C SER A 104 -18.91 -11.16 8.81
N ASP A 105 -18.53 -9.89 9.03
CA ASP A 105 -17.19 -9.38 8.69
C ASP A 105 -16.11 -10.01 9.56
N PHE A 106 -16.38 -10.16 10.86
CA PHE A 106 -15.47 -10.84 11.79
C PHE A 106 -15.27 -12.32 11.42
N LEU A 107 -16.36 -13.01 11.03
CA LEU A 107 -16.26 -14.41 10.61
C LEU A 107 -15.53 -14.57 9.27
N LEU A 108 -15.71 -13.65 8.33
CA LEU A 108 -15.00 -13.65 7.05
C LEU A 108 -13.50 -13.39 7.23
N ASP A 109 -13.11 -12.46 8.10
CA ASP A 109 -11.71 -12.23 8.43
C ASP A 109 -11.08 -13.47 9.11
N MET A 110 -11.78 -14.07 10.07
CA MET A 110 -11.35 -15.33 10.72
C MET A 110 -11.20 -16.46 9.68
N ALA A 111 -12.18 -16.63 8.81
CA ALA A 111 -12.17 -17.64 7.76
C ALA A 111 -11.01 -17.42 6.77
N GLY A 112 -10.79 -16.19 6.34
CA GLY A 112 -9.68 -15.83 5.44
C GLY A 112 -8.31 -16.17 6.04
N ARG A 113 -8.09 -15.82 7.31
CA ARG A 113 -6.86 -16.20 8.03
C ARG A 113 -6.67 -17.71 8.14
N HIS A 114 -7.73 -18.45 8.47
CA HIS A 114 -7.70 -19.89 8.57
C HIS A 114 -7.37 -20.54 7.21
N PHE A 115 -8.09 -20.16 6.17
CA PHE A 115 -7.91 -20.73 4.82
C PHE A 115 -6.54 -20.43 4.23
N ASN A 116 -6.04 -19.22 4.42
CA ASN A 116 -4.67 -18.86 4.00
C ASN A 116 -3.62 -19.72 4.71
N SER A 117 -3.81 -19.99 6.00
CA SER A 117 -2.91 -20.86 6.75
C SER A 117 -2.94 -22.31 6.25
N VAL A 118 -4.13 -22.84 5.93
CA VAL A 118 -4.30 -24.19 5.38
C VAL A 118 -3.65 -24.31 4.00
N ARG A 119 -3.89 -23.32 3.12
CA ARG A 119 -3.31 -23.27 1.77
C ARG A 119 -1.80 -23.18 1.81
N LEU A 120 -1.25 -22.32 2.67
CA LEU A 120 0.20 -22.21 2.85
C LEU A 120 0.80 -23.53 3.30
N LYS A 121 0.19 -24.19 4.29
CA LYS A 121 0.66 -25.50 4.77
C LYS A 121 0.68 -26.55 3.65
N ARG A 122 -0.41 -26.65 2.89
CA ARG A 122 -0.50 -27.59 1.74
C ARG A 122 0.54 -27.28 0.65
N ALA A 123 0.77 -25.99 0.35
CA ALA A 123 1.76 -25.59 -0.64
C ALA A 123 3.19 -25.91 -0.19
N ILE A 124 3.49 -25.75 1.09
CA ILE A 124 4.79 -26.15 1.67
C ILE A 124 4.95 -27.67 1.58
N GLU A 125 3.96 -28.45 2.00
CA GLU A 125 4.00 -29.92 1.94
C GLU A 125 4.22 -30.42 0.50
N GLN A 126 3.53 -29.82 -0.48
CA GLN A 126 3.70 -30.15 -1.90
C GLN A 126 5.07 -29.74 -2.43
N ALA A 127 5.58 -28.56 -2.03
CA ALA A 127 6.91 -28.12 -2.43
C ALA A 127 8.02 -28.99 -1.81
N GLU A 128 7.86 -29.42 -0.55
CA GLU A 128 8.77 -30.34 0.11
C GLU A 128 8.80 -31.69 -0.63
N GLU A 129 7.64 -32.26 -0.98
CA GLU A 129 7.53 -33.51 -1.74
C GLU A 129 8.25 -33.41 -3.10
N GLN A 130 8.05 -32.31 -3.86
CA GLN A 130 8.75 -32.12 -5.13
C GLN A 130 10.27 -31.95 -4.94
N ASN A 131 10.68 -31.24 -3.89
CA ASN A 131 12.10 -31.03 -3.59
C ASN A 131 12.80 -32.34 -3.18
N GLU A 132 12.16 -33.22 -2.40
CA GLU A 132 12.69 -34.52 -2.00
C GLU A 132 13.00 -35.46 -3.19
N ILE A 133 12.21 -35.36 -4.26
CA ILE A 133 12.40 -36.10 -5.51
C ILE A 133 13.32 -35.37 -6.51
N GLY A 134 13.95 -34.26 -6.09
CA GLY A 134 14.92 -33.50 -6.88
C GLY A 134 14.34 -32.56 -7.91
N ARG A 135 13.02 -32.28 -7.87
CA ARG A 135 12.31 -31.37 -8.78
C ARG A 135 12.22 -29.97 -8.21
N VAL A 136 13.34 -29.30 -8.11
CA VAL A 136 13.47 -28.00 -7.43
C VAL A 136 12.63 -26.89 -8.11
N GLU A 137 12.62 -26.85 -9.44
CA GLU A 137 11.86 -25.84 -10.20
C GLU A 137 10.33 -26.00 -10.03
N GLU A 138 9.85 -27.26 -9.99
CA GLU A 138 8.46 -27.57 -9.71
C GLU A 138 8.07 -27.18 -8.27
N ALA A 139 8.95 -27.41 -7.30
CA ALA A 139 8.77 -26.99 -5.91
C ALA A 139 8.62 -25.47 -5.80
N TYR A 140 9.49 -24.70 -6.45
CA TYR A 140 9.32 -23.24 -6.57
C TYR A 140 8.03 -22.85 -7.27
N GLY A 141 7.65 -23.57 -8.33
CA GLY A 141 6.42 -23.36 -9.08
C GLY A 141 5.16 -23.49 -8.20
N GLU A 142 5.13 -24.46 -7.26
CA GLU A 142 4.00 -24.62 -6.32
C GLU A 142 3.91 -23.45 -5.33
N LEU A 143 5.03 -23.00 -4.79
CA LEU A 143 5.03 -21.83 -3.89
C LEU A 143 4.64 -20.53 -4.60
N LEU A 144 5.07 -20.35 -5.86
CA LEU A 144 4.71 -19.17 -6.66
C LEU A 144 3.22 -19.11 -7.07
N LYS A 145 2.52 -20.25 -7.12
CA LYS A 145 1.08 -20.32 -7.36
C LYS A 145 0.25 -19.91 -6.13
N LEU A 146 0.88 -19.76 -4.97
CA LEU A 146 0.20 -19.44 -3.74
C LEU A 146 -0.35 -18.01 -3.80
N SER A 147 -1.66 -17.87 -3.84
CA SER A 147 -2.38 -16.60 -3.72
C SER A 147 -3.21 -16.57 -2.45
N LYS A 148 -3.29 -15.43 -1.80
CA LYS A 148 -4.15 -15.26 -0.62
C LYS A 148 -5.64 -15.45 -0.97
N VAL A 149 -6.38 -16.07 -0.07
CA VAL A 149 -7.84 -16.09 -0.09
C VAL A 149 -8.30 -14.81 0.60
N GLU A 150 -8.91 -13.91 -0.15
CA GLU A 150 -9.53 -12.71 0.37
C GLU A 150 -11.05 -12.93 0.42
N LEU A 151 -11.59 -13.13 1.61
CA LEU A 151 -13.03 -13.25 1.87
C LEU A 151 -13.66 -11.91 2.26
N GLY A 152 -12.83 -10.97 2.72
CA GLY A 152 -13.22 -9.61 3.06
C GLY A 152 -12.87 -8.65 1.93
N GLY A 153 -13.84 -7.86 1.47
CA GLY A 153 -13.54 -6.64 0.75
C GLY A 153 -13.45 -6.62 -0.75
N SER A 154 -14.27 -7.30 -1.51
CA SER A 154 -14.96 -6.57 -2.56
C SER A 154 -16.39 -6.33 -2.06
N SER A 155 -16.58 -5.20 -1.40
CA SER A 155 -17.91 -4.78 -1.00
C SER A 155 -18.73 -4.58 -2.27
N VAL A 156 -19.53 -5.58 -2.62
CA VAL A 156 -20.61 -5.35 -3.58
C VAL A 156 -21.56 -4.38 -2.90
N VAL A 157 -21.42 -3.10 -3.22
CA VAL A 157 -22.34 -2.06 -2.75
C VAL A 157 -23.65 -2.25 -3.50
N ARG A 158 -24.72 -2.54 -2.79
CA ARG A 158 -26.07 -2.50 -3.35
C ARG A 158 -26.51 -1.06 -3.45
N VAL A 159 -26.17 -0.40 -4.55
CA VAL A 159 -26.27 1.04 -4.75
C VAL A 159 -27.63 1.62 -4.39
N ALA A 160 -28.73 0.89 -4.62
CA ALA A 160 -30.08 1.34 -4.31
C ALA A 160 -30.51 1.12 -2.85
N GLU A 161 -29.79 0.29 -2.09
CA GLU A 161 -30.19 -0.18 -0.76
C GLU A 161 -29.24 0.31 0.35
N ASP A 162 -27.98 0.60 0.03
CA ASP A 162 -26.93 0.89 0.99
C ASP A 162 -26.72 2.41 1.16
N TRP A 163 -27.54 3.00 2.02
CA TRP A 163 -27.43 4.43 2.38
C TRP A 163 -26.09 4.75 3.08
N ASP A 164 -25.57 3.83 3.88
CA ASP A 164 -24.29 4.06 4.57
C ASP A 164 -23.10 4.12 3.60
N ALA A 165 -23.12 3.33 2.52
CA ALA A 165 -22.13 3.45 1.45
C ALA A 165 -22.21 4.83 0.75
N TRP A 166 -23.42 5.33 0.50
CA TRP A 166 -23.61 6.68 -0.04
C TRP A 166 -23.08 7.76 0.91
N ARG A 167 -23.47 7.72 2.18
CA ARG A 167 -23.00 8.66 3.19
C ARG A 167 -21.47 8.64 3.29
N GLN A 168 -20.86 7.46 3.27
CA GLN A 168 -19.41 7.30 3.28
C GLN A 168 -18.73 7.85 2.02
N ALA A 169 -19.33 7.67 0.84
CA ALA A 169 -18.80 8.16 -0.42
C ALA A 169 -18.83 9.69 -0.52
N PHE A 170 -19.79 10.34 0.16
CA PHE A 170 -19.96 11.80 0.19
C PHE A 170 -19.41 12.45 1.48
N ASP A 171 -18.75 11.69 2.35
CA ASP A 171 -18.09 12.25 3.52
C ASP A 171 -16.75 12.88 3.11
N ASP A 172 -16.75 14.22 3.03
CA ASP A 172 -15.58 15.03 2.67
C ASP A 172 -14.36 14.80 3.61
N ASN A 173 -14.59 14.35 4.86
CA ASN A 173 -13.52 14.05 5.81
C ASN A 173 -12.68 12.81 5.44
N ARG A 174 -13.18 11.91 4.59
CA ARG A 174 -12.40 10.75 4.11
C ARG A 174 -11.32 11.12 3.09
N GLN A 175 -11.42 12.28 2.47
CA GLN A 175 -10.41 12.81 1.55
C GLN A 175 -9.40 13.73 2.24
N GLU A 176 -9.18 13.56 3.55
CA GLU A 176 -8.18 14.34 4.26
C GLU A 176 -6.80 14.17 3.61
N SER A 177 -6.19 15.30 3.29
CA SER A 177 -4.84 15.34 2.73
C SER A 177 -3.82 14.82 3.75
N LEU A 178 -3.11 13.76 3.40
CA LEU A 178 -2.06 13.17 4.24
C LEU A 178 -0.78 14.04 4.29
N ILE A 179 -0.63 14.96 3.34
CA ILE A 179 0.56 15.83 3.23
C ILE A 179 0.11 17.28 3.10
N GLN A 180 0.43 18.09 4.09
CA GLN A 180 0.10 19.50 4.11
C GLN A 180 1.20 20.34 3.47
N TYR A 181 0.82 21.18 2.51
CA TYR A 181 1.70 22.13 1.83
C TYR A 181 1.32 23.57 2.15
N PRO A 182 2.28 24.53 2.01
CA PRO A 182 1.99 25.93 2.29
C PRO A 182 1.15 26.61 1.19
N GLY A 183 0.27 27.52 1.62
CA GLY A 183 -0.45 28.44 0.73
C GLY A 183 -1.20 27.73 -0.41
N ALA A 184 -1.16 28.34 -1.59
CA ALA A 184 -1.86 27.84 -2.78
C ALA A 184 -1.38 26.42 -3.25
N LEU A 185 -0.21 25.97 -2.79
CA LEU A 185 0.28 24.63 -3.09
C LEU A 185 -0.58 23.54 -2.42
N GLN A 186 -1.28 23.85 -1.33
CA GLN A 186 -2.23 22.92 -0.72
C GLN A 186 -3.37 22.60 -1.69
N GLU A 187 -3.94 23.59 -2.35
CA GLU A 187 -5.01 23.40 -3.34
C GLU A 187 -4.49 22.79 -4.64
N PHE A 188 -3.27 23.15 -5.04
CA PHE A 188 -2.67 22.64 -6.26
C PHE A 188 -2.24 21.18 -6.14
N LEU A 189 -1.56 20.82 -5.05
CA LEU A 189 -0.90 19.51 -4.85
C LEU A 189 -1.45 18.77 -3.64
N GLY A 190 -1.54 19.42 -2.47
CA GLY A 190 -1.84 18.78 -1.19
C GLY A 190 -3.18 18.07 -1.19
N ARG A 191 -4.23 18.67 -1.71
CA ARG A 191 -5.57 18.06 -1.79
C ARG A 191 -5.63 16.72 -2.53
N TRP A 192 -4.63 16.40 -3.33
CA TRP A 192 -4.53 15.14 -4.09
C TRP A 192 -3.68 14.08 -3.38
N MET A 193 -3.04 14.45 -2.27
CA MET A 193 -2.22 13.56 -1.45
C MET A 193 -3.13 12.78 -0.48
N VAL A 194 -4.01 11.94 -1.01
CA VAL A 194 -5.04 11.22 -0.26
C VAL A 194 -4.80 9.72 -0.31
N ARG A 195 -5.50 8.96 0.54
CA ARG A 195 -5.47 7.50 0.54
C ARG A 195 -5.89 6.94 -0.83
N ASP A 196 -5.52 5.69 -1.07
CA ASP A 196 -5.83 4.97 -2.32
C ASP A 196 -5.30 5.68 -3.56
N SER A 197 -4.21 6.46 -3.43
CA SER A 197 -3.63 7.22 -4.52
C SER A 197 -2.19 6.86 -4.78
N LEU A 198 -1.83 6.85 -6.06
CA LEU A 198 -0.45 6.78 -6.55
C LEU A 198 -0.11 8.12 -7.22
N ILE A 199 0.77 8.89 -6.58
CA ILE A 199 1.26 10.19 -7.09
C ILE A 199 2.73 10.06 -7.43
N SER A 200 3.12 10.58 -8.60
CA SER A 200 4.49 10.54 -9.08
C SER A 200 5.02 11.92 -9.42
N PHE A 201 6.30 12.15 -9.13
CA PHE A 201 7.05 13.31 -9.63
C PHE A 201 7.85 12.93 -10.87
N MET A 202 7.74 13.71 -11.93
CA MET A 202 8.51 13.53 -13.16
C MET A 202 9.52 14.67 -13.35
N ALA A 203 10.78 14.31 -13.55
CA ALA A 203 11.82 15.30 -13.80
C ALA A 203 13.02 14.67 -14.53
N PRO A 204 13.86 15.48 -15.17
CA PRO A 204 15.19 15.08 -15.58
C PRO A 204 16.03 14.61 -14.39
N ASP A 205 17.16 13.99 -14.68
CA ASP A 205 18.09 13.60 -13.63
C ASP A 205 18.60 14.81 -12.84
N LYS A 206 18.89 14.61 -11.54
CA LYS A 206 19.39 15.66 -10.62
C LYS A 206 18.53 16.93 -10.51
N SER A 207 17.22 16.82 -10.82
CA SER A 207 16.25 17.92 -10.73
C SER A 207 15.40 17.89 -9.46
N GLY A 208 15.85 17.17 -8.41
CA GLY A 208 15.25 17.21 -7.07
C GLY A 208 14.12 16.21 -6.81
N LYS A 209 13.93 15.17 -7.62
CA LYS A 209 12.91 14.12 -7.39
C LYS A 209 12.92 13.59 -5.95
N SER A 210 14.07 13.07 -5.50
CA SER A 210 14.25 12.56 -4.14
C SER A 210 14.04 13.61 -3.05
N VAL A 211 14.33 14.89 -3.34
CA VAL A 211 14.08 16.00 -2.39
C VAL A 211 12.57 16.18 -2.16
N TYR A 212 11.76 16.14 -3.23
CA TYR A 212 10.30 16.22 -3.11
C TYR A 212 9.70 15.01 -2.42
N LEU A 213 10.21 13.81 -2.67
CA LEU A 213 9.79 12.57 -2.01
C LEU A 213 10.11 12.62 -0.50
N LEU A 214 11.32 13.02 -0.16
CA LEU A 214 11.77 13.16 1.22
C LEU A 214 11.01 14.27 1.97
N ASP A 215 10.76 15.42 1.33
CA ASP A 215 9.92 16.49 1.87
C ASP A 215 8.50 16.01 2.14
N GLY A 216 7.92 15.25 1.20
CA GLY A 216 6.62 14.62 1.36
C GLY A 216 6.55 13.70 2.58
N ALA A 217 7.58 12.85 2.77
CA ALA A 217 7.70 12.00 3.95
C ALA A 217 7.70 12.79 5.25
N VAL A 218 8.56 13.82 5.34
CA VAL A 218 8.66 14.66 6.56
C VAL A 218 7.38 15.45 6.83
N ARG A 219 6.70 15.95 5.78
CA ARG A 219 5.40 16.64 5.92
C ARG A 219 4.31 15.68 6.40
N ALA A 220 4.25 14.46 5.87
CA ALA A 220 3.30 13.44 6.29
C ALA A 220 3.49 13.08 7.77
N VAL A 221 4.73 12.89 8.23
CA VAL A 221 5.04 12.64 9.65
C VAL A 221 4.60 13.81 10.54
N ARG A 222 4.81 15.05 10.10
CA ARG A 222 4.31 16.26 10.81
C ARG A 222 2.78 16.27 10.90
N GLY A 223 2.10 15.80 9.86
CA GLY A 223 0.65 15.56 9.81
C GLY A 223 0.18 14.37 10.65
N ARG A 224 1.06 13.73 11.43
CA ARG A 224 0.80 12.57 12.30
C ARG A 224 0.58 11.25 11.57
N ASN A 225 0.89 11.19 10.29
CA ASN A 225 0.78 9.97 9.50
C ASN A 225 1.97 9.04 9.73
N ARG A 226 1.76 7.74 9.62
CA ARG A 226 2.80 6.72 9.59
C ARG A 226 3.37 6.64 8.19
N VAL A 227 4.68 6.74 8.07
CA VAL A 227 5.39 6.81 6.79
C VAL A 227 6.45 5.73 6.73
N VAL A 228 6.50 5.01 5.63
CA VAL A 228 7.68 4.23 5.26
C VAL A 228 8.36 4.86 4.05
N TYR A 229 9.68 5.00 4.14
CA TYR A 229 10.52 5.48 3.05
C TYR A 229 11.40 4.33 2.55
N PHE A 230 11.14 3.87 1.34
CA PHE A 230 11.97 2.89 0.64
C PHE A 230 12.93 3.64 -0.27
N ASP A 231 14.23 3.58 0.04
CA ASP A 231 15.28 3.94 -0.91
C ASP A 231 15.65 2.70 -1.73
N CYS A 232 15.42 2.81 -3.03
CA CYS A 232 15.54 1.69 -3.97
C CYS A 232 16.97 1.58 -4.57
N GLY A 233 17.95 2.27 -3.98
CA GLY A 233 19.35 2.07 -4.29
C GLY A 233 20.10 3.27 -4.87
N ASP A 234 19.53 4.48 -4.82
CA ASP A 234 20.25 5.70 -5.20
C ASP A 234 21.08 6.28 -4.07
N ASN A 235 20.72 5.99 -2.81
CA ASN A 235 21.40 6.53 -1.66
C ASN A 235 21.73 5.45 -0.63
N SER A 236 22.78 5.66 0.13
CA SER A 236 23.05 4.85 1.32
C SER A 236 22.08 5.23 2.46
N GLN A 237 21.88 4.30 3.40
CA GLN A 237 21.07 4.55 4.59
C GLN A 237 21.52 5.82 5.33
N ASP A 238 22.82 6.03 5.47
CA ASP A 238 23.36 7.22 6.13
C ASP A 238 23.01 8.52 5.40
N GLN A 239 23.03 8.50 4.07
CA GLN A 239 22.64 9.67 3.26
C GLN A 239 21.15 9.98 3.45
N VAL A 240 20.28 8.97 3.41
CA VAL A 240 18.83 9.16 3.65
C VAL A 240 18.60 9.71 5.05
N MET A 241 19.24 9.14 6.09
CA MET A 241 19.12 9.60 7.47
C MET A 241 19.60 11.03 7.66
N ARG A 242 20.74 11.44 7.05
CA ARG A 242 21.25 12.82 7.10
C ARG A 242 20.27 13.80 6.45
N ARG A 243 19.74 13.45 5.28
CA ARG A 243 18.78 14.31 4.54
C ARG A 243 17.46 14.45 5.30
N LEU A 244 16.89 13.36 5.83
CA LEU A 244 15.71 13.41 6.69
C LEU A 244 15.93 14.26 7.93
N GLY A 245 17.09 14.11 8.58
CA GLY A 245 17.48 14.89 9.75
C GLY A 245 17.62 16.37 9.45
N ALA A 246 18.31 16.73 8.36
CA ALA A 246 18.47 18.12 7.91
C ALA A 246 17.11 18.74 7.59
N ARG A 247 16.25 18.02 6.87
CA ARG A 247 14.88 18.46 6.54
C ARG A 247 14.00 18.65 7.77
N ALA A 248 14.03 17.73 8.71
CA ALA A 248 13.23 17.80 9.93
C ALA A 248 13.70 18.93 10.85
N ALA A 249 15.01 19.10 10.99
CA ALA A 249 15.62 20.14 11.82
C ALA A 249 15.58 21.53 11.17
N ARG A 250 15.43 21.63 9.84
CA ARG A 250 15.58 22.87 9.05
C ARG A 250 16.95 23.51 9.27
N LEU A 251 17.97 22.67 9.31
CA LEU A 251 19.39 23.05 9.41
C LEU A 251 20.12 22.52 8.17
N PRO A 252 21.11 23.27 7.64
CA PRO A 252 21.83 22.85 6.45
C PRO A 252 22.58 21.53 6.68
N SER A 253 22.61 20.67 5.67
CA SER A 253 23.48 19.49 5.68
C SER A 253 24.94 19.92 5.63
N ALA A 254 25.85 19.06 6.07
CA ALA A 254 27.29 19.37 6.08
C ALA A 254 27.83 19.77 4.69
N GLU A 255 27.32 19.07 3.66
CA GLU A 255 27.71 19.28 2.25
C GLU A 255 27.23 20.63 1.69
N ASN A 256 26.11 21.15 2.24
CA ASN A 256 25.47 22.39 1.77
C ASN A 256 25.58 23.52 2.79
N TYR A 257 26.39 23.33 3.83
CA TYR A 257 26.54 24.32 4.87
C TYR A 257 27.23 25.59 4.36
N LYS A 258 26.59 26.72 4.66
CA LYS A 258 27.17 28.07 4.60
C LYS A 258 26.75 28.83 5.85
N PRO A 259 27.62 29.71 6.40
CA PRO A 259 27.29 30.52 7.59
C PRO A 259 26.05 31.39 7.42
N SER A 260 25.75 31.81 6.20
CA SER A 260 24.52 32.50 5.82
C SER A 260 23.90 31.88 4.58
N LEU A 261 22.60 31.70 4.62
CA LEU A 261 21.81 31.16 3.49
C LEU A 261 20.66 32.12 3.15
N PRO A 262 20.43 32.41 1.87
CA PRO A 262 19.27 33.18 1.42
C PRO A 262 18.01 32.35 1.63
N MET A 263 17.13 32.78 2.50
CA MET A 263 15.86 32.13 2.79
C MET A 263 14.74 32.82 2.04
N PRO A 264 13.92 32.09 1.27
CA PRO A 264 12.78 32.67 0.56
C PRO A 264 11.74 33.19 1.56
N ILE A 265 11.42 34.49 1.46
CA ILE A 265 10.39 35.14 2.26
C ILE A 265 9.11 35.45 1.48
N GLY A 266 9.19 35.49 0.15
CA GLY A 266 8.06 35.77 -0.74
C GLY A 266 8.47 35.86 -2.20
N PHE A 267 7.60 36.46 -2.99
CA PHE A 267 7.83 36.82 -4.38
C PHE A 267 7.45 38.29 -4.59
N ASP A 268 8.16 38.97 -5.46
CA ASP A 268 7.81 40.30 -5.92
C ASP A 268 6.63 40.25 -6.94
N PRO A 269 6.07 41.42 -7.36
CA PRO A 269 5.00 41.45 -8.38
C PRO A 269 5.41 40.85 -9.72
N GLU A 270 6.69 40.87 -10.05
CA GLU A 270 7.29 40.30 -11.27
C GLU A 270 7.49 38.79 -11.16
N GLY A 271 7.32 38.25 -9.94
CA GLY A 271 7.45 36.81 -9.65
C GLY A 271 8.89 36.37 -9.36
N ASN A 272 9.82 37.29 -9.05
CA ASN A 272 11.16 36.94 -8.57
C ASN A 272 11.11 36.60 -7.08
N VAL A 273 12.01 35.72 -6.64
CA VAL A 273 12.08 35.32 -5.23
C VAL A 273 12.68 36.44 -4.39
N LEU A 274 11.97 36.85 -3.35
CA LEU A 274 12.50 37.70 -2.31
C LEU A 274 13.14 36.82 -1.24
N THR A 275 14.36 37.13 -0.86
CA THR A 275 15.12 36.38 0.15
C THR A 275 15.61 37.28 1.30
N GLU A 276 15.76 36.67 2.47
CA GLU A 276 16.40 37.22 3.63
C GLU A 276 17.52 36.31 4.09
N ASP A 277 18.68 36.87 4.39
CA ASP A 277 19.83 36.10 4.85
C ASP A 277 19.62 35.58 6.26
N ARG A 278 19.69 34.26 6.41
CA ARG A 278 19.60 33.59 7.69
C ARG A 278 20.95 32.99 8.08
N LYS A 279 21.45 33.34 9.25
CA LYS A 279 22.72 32.83 9.80
C LYS A 279 22.54 31.46 10.43
N TYR A 280 23.54 30.62 10.28
CA TYR A 280 23.66 29.29 10.87
C TYR A 280 25.06 29.11 11.46
N ASP A 281 25.11 28.69 12.73
CA ASP A 281 26.39 28.52 13.45
C ASP A 281 27.11 27.23 13.07
N SER A 282 26.34 26.22 12.63
CA SER A 282 26.88 24.90 12.27
C SER A 282 25.94 24.15 11.32
N PRO A 283 26.40 23.13 10.60
CA PRO A 283 25.54 22.18 9.94
C PRO A 283 24.73 21.35 10.93
N VAL A 284 23.75 20.63 10.44
CA VAL A 284 22.94 19.71 11.27
C VAL A 284 23.80 18.65 11.94
N THR A 285 23.64 18.53 13.27
CA THR A 285 24.30 17.48 14.07
C THR A 285 23.39 16.29 14.25
N ALA A 286 23.94 15.09 14.53
CA ALA A 286 23.16 13.87 14.79
C ALA A 286 22.12 14.09 15.91
N ARG A 287 22.49 14.80 16.99
CA ARG A 287 21.58 15.12 18.10
C ARG A 287 20.44 16.04 17.67
N ALA A 288 20.74 17.08 16.87
CA ALA A 288 19.72 17.99 16.34
C ALA A 288 18.75 17.26 15.41
N ALA A 289 19.27 16.43 14.52
CA ALA A 289 18.49 15.60 13.60
C ALA A 289 17.54 14.65 14.37
N TYR A 290 18.09 13.88 15.31
CA TYR A 290 17.33 12.94 16.14
C TYR A 290 16.21 13.65 16.94
N ASN A 291 16.53 14.75 17.60
CA ASN A 291 15.55 15.51 18.37
C ASN A 291 14.47 16.13 17.48
N ALA A 292 14.82 16.55 16.26
CA ALA A 292 13.85 17.08 15.30
C ALA A 292 12.88 15.98 14.81
N ILE A 293 13.38 14.81 14.46
CA ILE A 293 12.56 13.65 14.08
C ILE A 293 11.65 13.25 15.25
N ARG A 294 12.19 13.10 16.48
CA ARG A 294 11.37 12.80 17.66
C ARG A 294 10.26 13.81 17.90
N ARG A 295 10.56 15.10 17.72
CA ARG A 295 9.57 16.18 17.90
C ARG A 295 8.44 16.08 16.89
N ILE A 296 8.75 15.94 15.59
CA ILE A 296 7.70 15.85 14.56
C ILE A 296 6.88 14.56 14.65
N SER A 297 7.50 13.45 15.07
CA SER A 297 6.83 12.18 15.33
C SER A 297 6.14 12.11 16.71
N ARG A 298 6.34 13.12 17.57
CA ARG A 298 5.86 13.13 18.97
C ARG A 298 6.33 11.94 19.79
N GLY A 299 7.55 11.46 19.54
CA GLY A 299 8.14 10.31 20.21
C GLY A 299 7.55 8.94 19.83
N ILE A 300 6.63 8.89 18.85
CA ILE A 300 6.00 7.66 18.38
C ILE A 300 6.71 7.19 17.10
N ASP A 301 6.74 5.89 16.85
CA ASP A 301 7.27 5.28 15.64
C ASP A 301 6.37 5.57 14.43
N ARG A 302 6.60 6.72 13.78
CA ARG A 302 5.85 7.19 12.60
C ARG A 302 6.67 7.21 11.32
N LEU A 303 7.97 6.99 11.39
CA LEU A 303 8.85 7.03 10.22
C LEU A 303 9.78 5.84 10.24
N ARG A 304 9.59 4.95 9.30
CA ARG A 304 10.49 3.82 9.05
C ARG A 304 11.21 4.02 7.72
N VAL A 305 12.46 3.61 7.66
CA VAL A 305 13.31 3.71 6.46
C VAL A 305 13.84 2.33 6.12
N VAL A 306 13.72 1.97 4.85
CA VAL A 306 14.28 0.73 4.29
C VAL A 306 15.15 1.12 3.11
N CYS A 307 16.45 0.85 3.19
CA CYS A 307 17.38 1.08 2.10
C CYS A 307 17.84 -0.26 1.55
N ARG A 308 17.78 -0.42 0.25
CA ARG A 308 18.24 -1.62 -0.46
C ARG A 308 19.15 -1.21 -1.62
N PRO A 309 20.10 -2.07 -2.01
CA PRO A 309 20.91 -1.81 -3.21
C PRO A 309 20.04 -1.64 -4.47
N ASN A 310 20.59 -0.93 -5.45
CA ASN A 310 19.91 -0.69 -6.72
C ASN A 310 19.46 -2.01 -7.37
N SER A 311 18.23 -2.02 -7.89
CA SER A 311 17.62 -3.17 -8.57
C SER A 311 17.58 -4.48 -7.74
N SER A 312 17.60 -4.39 -6.41
CA SER A 312 17.54 -5.55 -5.52
C SER A 312 16.20 -5.73 -4.81
N MET A 313 15.29 -4.77 -4.93
CA MET A 313 13.96 -4.77 -4.30
C MET A 313 12.89 -4.48 -5.36
N ASN A 314 11.86 -5.31 -5.42
CA ASN A 314 10.65 -5.08 -6.21
C ASN A 314 9.46 -4.73 -5.31
N VAL A 315 8.27 -4.50 -5.89
CA VAL A 315 7.07 -4.11 -5.13
C VAL A 315 6.59 -5.24 -4.21
N ALA A 316 6.78 -6.51 -4.58
CA ALA A 316 6.40 -7.64 -3.70
C ALA A 316 7.31 -7.73 -2.47
N ASP A 317 8.59 -7.38 -2.60
CA ASP A 317 9.50 -7.29 -1.45
C ASP A 317 9.09 -6.15 -0.51
N MET A 318 8.65 -5.01 -1.05
CA MET A 318 8.09 -3.92 -0.24
C MET A 318 6.84 -4.38 0.52
N GLU A 319 5.94 -5.07 -0.16
CA GLU A 319 4.73 -5.63 0.44
C GLU A 319 5.06 -6.62 1.56
N SER A 320 6.04 -7.51 1.36
CA SER A 320 6.49 -8.47 2.37
C SER A 320 6.96 -7.78 3.65
N VAL A 321 7.73 -6.70 3.53
CA VAL A 321 8.17 -5.89 4.69
C VAL A 321 6.98 -5.30 5.45
N LEU A 322 5.97 -4.80 4.73
CA LEU A 322 4.76 -4.24 5.35
C LEU A 322 3.94 -5.30 6.07
N VAL A 323 3.77 -6.47 5.46
CA VAL A 323 3.07 -7.62 6.05
C VAL A 323 3.75 -8.09 7.33
N ASP A 324 5.09 -8.13 7.34
CA ASP A 324 5.84 -8.52 8.53
C ASP A 324 5.64 -7.52 9.68
N TRP A 325 5.69 -6.21 9.39
CA TRP A 325 5.47 -5.17 10.41
C TRP A 325 4.03 -5.14 10.92
N ASP A 326 3.04 -5.36 10.07
CA ASP A 326 1.65 -5.49 10.49
C ASP A 326 1.47 -6.71 11.42
N ARG A 327 2.04 -7.85 11.04
CA ARG A 327 1.98 -9.09 11.84
C ARG A 327 2.67 -8.96 13.19
N GLU A 328 3.86 -8.32 13.23
CA GLU A 328 4.67 -8.21 14.43
C GLU A 328 4.14 -7.17 15.41
N THR A 329 3.68 -6.04 14.93
CA THR A 329 3.41 -4.86 15.75
C THR A 329 2.09 -4.14 15.43
N GLY A 330 1.32 -4.59 14.44
CA GLY A 330 0.13 -3.87 13.94
C GLY A 330 0.50 -2.52 13.28
N TRP A 331 1.75 -2.38 12.80
CA TRP A 331 2.19 -1.14 12.19
C TRP A 331 1.89 -1.14 10.68
N THR A 332 0.97 -0.28 10.26
CA THR A 332 0.58 -0.07 8.86
C THR A 332 0.87 1.37 8.44
N PRO A 333 1.37 1.61 7.22
CA PRO A 333 1.67 2.96 6.75
C PRO A 333 0.41 3.69 6.26
N ASP A 334 0.34 5.00 6.51
CA ASP A 334 -0.57 5.91 5.82
C ASP A 334 0.03 6.41 4.50
N VAL A 335 1.36 6.49 4.44
CA VAL A 335 2.11 6.94 3.26
C VAL A 335 3.30 6.01 3.01
N ILE A 336 3.41 5.53 1.79
CA ILE A 336 4.56 4.79 1.28
C ILE A 336 5.31 5.69 0.31
N VAL A 337 6.58 5.91 0.55
CA VAL A 337 7.47 6.61 -0.38
C VAL A 337 8.42 5.59 -1.01
N ALA A 338 8.39 5.47 -2.34
CA ALA A 338 9.34 4.66 -3.10
C ALA A 338 10.28 5.57 -3.90
N ASP A 339 11.51 5.69 -3.49
CA ASP A 339 12.53 6.55 -4.13
C ASP A 339 13.53 5.68 -4.92
N TYR A 340 13.27 5.47 -6.22
CA TYR A 340 12.11 5.78 -7.02
C TYR A 340 11.74 4.59 -7.93
N ALA A 341 10.56 4.62 -8.55
CA ALA A 341 9.97 3.48 -9.24
C ALA A 341 10.81 2.87 -10.37
N ASP A 342 11.56 3.72 -11.13
CA ASP A 342 12.30 3.25 -12.32
C ASP A 342 13.56 2.44 -11.97
N ILE A 343 14.01 2.41 -10.72
CA ILE A 343 15.17 1.64 -10.25
C ILE A 343 14.78 0.41 -9.40
N LEU A 344 13.49 0.17 -9.23
CA LEU A 344 13.02 -1.07 -8.64
C LEU A 344 13.41 -2.27 -9.50
N ALA A 345 13.69 -3.39 -8.85
CA ALA A 345 13.90 -4.64 -9.53
C ALA A 345 12.66 -5.04 -10.34
N PRO A 346 12.83 -5.66 -11.51
CA PRO A 346 11.70 -6.10 -12.30
C PRO A 346 10.87 -7.15 -11.55
N PRO A 347 9.54 -7.17 -11.76
CA PRO A 347 8.69 -8.18 -11.17
C PRO A 347 9.01 -9.57 -11.73
N THR A 348 9.00 -10.59 -10.86
CA THR A 348 9.24 -11.98 -11.23
C THR A 348 8.20 -12.46 -12.25
N GLY A 349 8.64 -13.23 -13.25
CA GLY A 349 7.75 -13.87 -14.24
C GLY A 349 7.41 -13.03 -15.47
N VAL A 350 7.85 -11.76 -15.54
CA VAL A 350 7.65 -10.89 -16.70
C VAL A 350 8.94 -10.80 -17.49
N ARG A 351 8.92 -11.21 -18.78
CA ARG A 351 10.14 -11.31 -19.60
C ARG A 351 10.52 -10.04 -20.33
N GLU A 352 9.54 -9.29 -20.86
CA GLU A 352 9.80 -8.10 -21.65
C GLU A 352 10.02 -6.86 -20.77
N THR A 353 11.09 -6.12 -20.99
CA THR A 353 11.47 -4.94 -20.19
C THR A 353 10.36 -3.88 -20.10
N LEU A 354 9.66 -3.64 -21.22
CA LEU A 354 8.56 -2.66 -21.24
C LEU A 354 7.35 -3.12 -20.42
N ASP A 355 7.08 -4.42 -20.39
CA ASP A 355 5.99 -5.00 -19.59
C ASP A 355 6.37 -5.07 -18.11
N GLN A 356 7.65 -5.28 -17.79
CA GLN A 356 8.19 -5.19 -16.44
C GLN A 356 7.95 -3.83 -15.81
N ILE A 357 8.21 -2.77 -16.57
CA ILE A 357 7.99 -1.40 -16.11
C ILE A 357 6.49 -1.16 -15.88
N ASP A 358 5.63 -1.55 -16.83
CA ASP A 358 4.18 -1.38 -16.73
C ASP A 358 3.62 -2.13 -15.51
N GLU A 359 4.06 -3.38 -15.32
CA GLU A 359 3.66 -4.20 -14.19
C GLU A 359 4.13 -3.63 -12.85
N THR A 360 5.32 -3.04 -12.77
CA THR A 360 5.81 -2.34 -11.57
C THR A 360 4.85 -1.20 -11.17
N TRP A 361 4.41 -0.39 -12.14
CA TRP A 361 3.49 0.71 -11.87
C TRP A 361 2.08 0.24 -11.50
N LYS A 362 1.60 -0.85 -12.11
CA LYS A 362 0.35 -1.53 -11.71
C LYS A 362 0.42 -2.01 -10.27
N ARG A 363 1.52 -2.66 -9.89
CA ARG A 363 1.73 -3.15 -8.52
C ARG A 363 1.83 -2.02 -7.50
N LEU A 364 2.51 -0.91 -7.81
CA LEU A 364 2.51 0.27 -6.94
C LEU A 364 1.10 0.85 -6.76
N ARG A 365 0.31 0.88 -7.84
CA ARG A 365 -1.09 1.32 -7.76
C ARG A 365 -1.93 0.36 -6.91
N ARG A 366 -1.78 -0.93 -7.12
CA ARG A 366 -2.43 -1.97 -6.32
C ARG A 366 -2.05 -1.86 -4.84
N LEU A 367 -0.76 -1.67 -4.53
CA LEU A 367 -0.26 -1.49 -3.18
C LEU A 367 -0.96 -0.32 -2.47
N SER A 368 -1.19 0.82 -3.16
CA SER A 368 -1.92 1.95 -2.57
C SER A 368 -3.35 1.60 -2.17
N GLN A 369 -4.02 0.75 -2.94
CA GLN A 369 -5.41 0.34 -2.72
C GLN A 369 -5.55 -0.75 -1.66
N GLU A 370 -4.65 -1.74 -1.66
CA GLU A 370 -4.67 -2.84 -0.68
C GLU A 370 -4.31 -2.38 0.73
N TRP A 371 -3.39 -1.42 0.84
CA TRP A 371 -2.97 -0.86 2.13
C TRP A 371 -3.74 0.41 2.50
N HIS A 372 -4.72 0.84 1.71
CA HIS A 372 -5.49 2.07 1.91
C HIS A 372 -4.59 3.27 2.26
N CYS A 373 -3.51 3.44 1.51
CA CYS A 373 -2.48 4.43 1.76
C CYS A 373 -2.21 5.30 0.53
N LEU A 374 -1.45 6.37 0.72
CA LEU A 374 -0.85 7.14 -0.37
C LEU A 374 0.49 6.53 -0.76
N VAL A 375 0.69 6.24 -2.04
CA VAL A 375 2.01 5.89 -2.57
C VAL A 375 2.58 7.08 -3.32
N LEU A 376 3.76 7.54 -2.89
CA LEU A 376 4.56 8.57 -3.56
C LEU A 376 5.77 7.93 -4.23
N THR A 377 6.00 8.29 -5.48
CA THR A 377 7.20 7.87 -6.21
C THR A 377 7.66 8.93 -7.19
N ALA A 378 8.69 8.61 -7.95
CA ALA A 378 9.17 9.46 -9.03
C ALA A 378 9.51 8.65 -10.27
N THR A 379 9.65 9.35 -11.38
CA THR A 379 10.10 8.79 -12.67
C THR A 379 11.00 9.78 -13.41
N GLN A 380 11.90 9.25 -14.18
CA GLN A 380 12.74 10.06 -15.07
C GLN A 380 11.95 10.53 -16.29
N SER A 381 12.23 11.76 -16.73
CA SER A 381 11.78 12.24 -18.03
C SER A 381 12.71 11.78 -19.15
N SER A 382 12.21 11.79 -20.39
CA SER A 382 13.01 11.42 -21.57
C SER A 382 14.11 12.43 -21.85
N SER A 383 15.07 12.06 -22.72
CA SER A 383 16.15 12.93 -23.17
C SER A 383 15.66 14.25 -23.78
N ALA A 384 14.52 14.22 -24.50
CA ALA A 384 13.89 15.44 -25.03
C ALA A 384 13.50 16.47 -23.95
N ALA A 385 13.36 16.05 -22.70
CA ALA A 385 13.11 16.98 -21.60
C ALA A 385 14.36 17.78 -21.17
N TYR A 386 15.55 17.25 -21.41
CA TYR A 386 16.81 17.95 -21.11
C TYR A 386 17.01 19.17 -22.03
N GLU A 387 16.54 19.10 -23.28
CA GLU A 387 16.56 20.21 -24.22
C GLU A 387 15.53 21.29 -23.86
N ASN A 388 14.57 20.95 -22.99
CA ASN A 388 13.44 21.80 -22.63
C ASN A 388 13.80 22.92 -21.63
N LYS A 389 15.01 22.94 -21.06
CA LYS A 389 15.62 23.98 -20.18
C LYS A 389 14.61 24.71 -19.27
N GLY A 390 13.92 23.98 -18.38
CA GLY A 390 12.95 24.54 -17.43
C GLY A 390 11.57 24.89 -18.01
N LYS A 391 11.31 24.63 -19.30
CA LYS A 391 9.97 24.72 -19.88
C LYS A 391 9.07 23.61 -19.36
N VAL A 392 7.76 23.75 -19.56
CA VAL A 392 6.72 22.86 -19.04
C VAL A 392 6.93 21.40 -19.48
N LEU A 393 7.11 20.51 -18.52
CA LEU A 393 7.10 19.07 -18.77
C LEU A 393 5.66 18.60 -19.13
N ARG A 394 5.55 17.84 -20.20
CA ARG A 394 4.29 17.34 -20.74
C ARG A 394 4.35 15.83 -20.94
N LYS A 395 3.20 15.20 -21.22
CA LYS A 395 3.09 13.76 -21.53
C LYS A 395 4.08 13.27 -22.58
N ARG A 396 4.46 14.10 -23.57
CA ARG A 396 5.45 13.76 -24.60
C ARG A 396 6.88 13.62 -24.07
N HIS A 397 7.20 14.24 -22.93
CA HIS A 397 8.53 14.20 -22.30
C HIS A 397 8.70 13.02 -21.34
N PHE A 398 7.76 12.10 -21.33
CA PHE A 398 7.79 10.93 -20.51
C PHE A 398 8.79 9.90 -21.04
N SER A 399 9.57 9.26 -20.15
CA SER A 399 10.49 8.19 -20.50
C SER A 399 9.79 6.82 -20.42
N GLY A 400 9.87 6.04 -21.49
CA GLY A 400 9.25 4.72 -21.55
C GLY A 400 7.81 4.71 -22.10
N ARG A 401 7.07 3.62 -21.84
CA ARG A 401 5.68 3.47 -22.31
C ARG A 401 4.73 4.45 -21.64
N LYS A 402 3.87 5.09 -22.43
CA LYS A 402 2.79 5.98 -21.96
C LYS A 402 1.76 5.25 -21.06
N THR A 403 1.77 3.93 -21.05
CA THR A 403 0.89 3.09 -20.19
C THR A 403 1.09 3.34 -18.70
N LYS A 404 2.31 3.66 -18.25
CA LYS A 404 2.57 4.09 -16.86
C LYS A 404 1.64 5.24 -16.42
N LEU A 405 1.30 6.17 -17.34
CA LEU A 405 0.41 7.30 -17.06
C LEU A 405 -1.03 6.86 -16.73
N ALA A 406 -1.42 5.67 -17.18
CA ALA A 406 -2.75 5.12 -16.87
C ALA A 406 -2.88 4.63 -15.42
N HIS A 407 -1.76 4.32 -14.77
CA HIS A 407 -1.77 3.74 -13.42
C HIS A 407 -1.71 4.79 -12.30
N VAL A 408 -1.24 6.01 -12.57
CA VAL A 408 -1.16 7.07 -11.56
C VAL A 408 -2.47 7.83 -11.41
N ASN A 409 -2.77 8.30 -10.20
CA ASN A 409 -3.84 9.29 -9.96
C ASN A 409 -3.39 10.68 -10.37
N GLY A 410 -2.09 10.96 -10.24
CA GLY A 410 -1.50 12.20 -10.69
C GLY A 410 0.01 12.09 -10.92
N MET A 411 0.48 12.86 -11.89
CA MET A 411 1.91 13.02 -12.16
C MET A 411 2.24 14.51 -12.25
N VAL A 412 3.20 14.92 -11.45
CA VAL A 412 3.64 16.32 -11.33
C VAL A 412 5.00 16.49 -11.98
N GLY A 413 5.12 17.39 -12.94
CA GLY A 413 6.38 17.79 -13.53
C GLY A 413 7.14 18.77 -12.64
N LEU A 414 8.41 18.48 -12.39
CA LEU A 414 9.33 19.39 -11.70
C LEU A 414 10.16 20.11 -12.78
N ASN A 415 9.85 21.38 -13.03
CA ASN A 415 10.51 22.17 -14.03
C ASN A 415 11.51 23.09 -13.32
N VAL A 416 12.81 22.90 -13.60
CA VAL A 416 13.91 23.64 -12.99
C VAL A 416 14.83 24.11 -14.10
N GLY A 417 14.87 25.42 -14.33
CA GLY A 417 15.84 26.07 -15.21
C GLY A 417 17.16 26.32 -14.48
N GLU A 418 18.15 26.86 -15.20
CA GLU A 418 19.45 27.23 -14.59
C GLU A 418 19.26 28.32 -13.54
N ASP A 419 18.61 29.43 -13.90
CA ASP A 419 18.30 30.53 -12.98
C ASP A 419 17.40 30.10 -11.81
N ASP A 420 16.45 29.17 -12.07
CA ASP A 420 15.58 28.63 -11.03
C ASP A 420 16.37 27.89 -9.95
N ARG A 421 17.38 27.10 -10.37
CA ARG A 421 18.22 26.31 -9.47
C ARG A 421 19.05 27.20 -8.53
N GLU A 422 19.61 28.26 -9.05
CA GLU A 422 20.38 29.21 -8.25
C GLU A 422 19.52 29.90 -7.18
N ASN A 423 18.28 30.21 -7.53
CA ASN A 423 17.31 30.88 -6.65
C ASN A 423 16.46 29.93 -5.82
N GLY A 424 16.74 28.62 -5.83
CA GLY A 424 15.97 27.63 -5.08
C GLY A 424 14.53 27.44 -5.57
N VAL A 425 14.25 27.78 -6.83
CA VAL A 425 12.91 27.76 -7.42
C VAL A 425 12.63 26.44 -8.12
N THR A 426 11.39 25.99 -8.04
CA THR A 426 10.84 24.92 -8.89
C THR A 426 9.47 25.38 -9.40
N ARG A 427 9.18 25.08 -10.66
CA ARG A 427 7.84 25.28 -11.22
C ARG A 427 7.16 23.93 -11.37
N LEU A 428 6.03 23.75 -10.72
CA LEU A 428 5.25 22.51 -10.70
C LEU A 428 4.10 22.61 -11.70
N ASN A 429 3.88 21.56 -12.49
CA ASN A 429 2.67 21.45 -13.31
C ASN A 429 2.11 20.03 -13.25
N TRP A 430 0.81 19.89 -13.50
CA TRP A 430 0.23 18.57 -13.70
C TRP A 430 0.55 18.07 -15.11
N VAL A 431 1.27 16.97 -15.20
CA VAL A 431 1.48 16.22 -16.45
C VAL A 431 0.27 15.33 -16.72
N VAL A 432 -0.22 14.67 -15.67
CA VAL A 432 -1.44 13.86 -15.67
C VAL A 432 -2.16 14.07 -14.34
N ARG A 433 -3.48 14.15 -14.40
CA ARG A 433 -4.37 14.08 -13.24
C ARG A 433 -5.62 13.32 -13.64
N ARG A 434 -6.00 12.31 -12.87
CA ARG A 434 -7.14 11.43 -13.20
C ARG A 434 -8.47 12.13 -12.95
N GLU A 435 -8.58 12.88 -11.87
CA GLU A 435 -9.81 13.52 -11.44
C GLU A 435 -9.74 15.03 -11.60
N GLY A 436 -10.88 15.62 -11.89
CA GLY A 436 -11.05 17.06 -12.07
C GLY A 436 -10.38 17.60 -13.35
N SER A 437 -10.68 18.84 -13.70
CA SER A 437 -10.07 19.53 -14.84
C SER A 437 -8.70 20.12 -14.46
N TYR A 438 -7.75 20.09 -15.37
CA TYR A 438 -6.46 20.75 -15.21
C TYR A 438 -5.92 21.24 -16.57
N THR A 439 -5.10 22.27 -16.50
CA THR A 439 -4.40 22.79 -17.68
C THR A 439 -2.93 22.35 -17.61
N GLU A 440 -2.50 21.53 -18.55
CA GLU A 440 -1.14 20.96 -18.57
C GLU A 440 -0.02 22.02 -18.55
N GLY A 441 -0.29 23.19 -19.12
CA GLY A 441 0.67 24.32 -19.15
C GLY A 441 0.67 25.21 -17.91
N ARG A 442 -0.31 25.08 -17.01
CA ARG A 442 -0.38 25.91 -15.81
C ARG A 442 0.68 25.46 -14.80
N GLN A 443 1.55 26.37 -14.42
CA GLN A 443 2.60 26.13 -13.46
C GLN A 443 2.30 26.81 -12.12
N MET A 444 2.67 26.16 -11.05
CA MET A 444 2.78 26.71 -9.68
C MET A 444 4.27 26.95 -9.40
N LYS A 445 4.65 28.14 -9.04
CA LYS A 445 6.02 28.50 -8.70
C LYS A 445 6.23 28.36 -7.20
N VAL A 446 7.24 27.61 -6.82
CA VAL A 446 7.62 27.42 -5.40
C VAL A 446 9.08 27.78 -5.21
N ALA A 447 9.40 28.37 -4.06
CA ALA A 447 10.76 28.65 -3.64
C ALA A 447 11.08 27.91 -2.35
N GLY A 448 12.23 27.27 -2.30
CA GLY A 448 12.69 26.44 -1.20
C GLY A 448 14.14 26.71 -0.82
N CYS A 449 14.61 25.99 0.19
CA CYS A 449 16.02 25.97 0.57
C CYS A 449 16.56 24.55 0.45
N TRP A 450 17.35 24.33 -0.57
CA TRP A 450 17.92 23.01 -0.89
C TRP A 450 19.00 22.59 0.12
N ALA A 451 19.57 23.55 0.86
CA ALA A 451 20.60 23.26 1.87
C ALA A 451 20.09 22.34 2.98
N PHE A 452 18.80 22.33 3.24
CA PHE A 452 18.14 21.39 4.16
C PHE A 452 16.93 20.68 3.54
N TYR A 453 16.94 20.50 2.23
CA TYR A 453 15.96 19.67 1.49
C TYR A 453 14.49 20.10 1.68
N ASP A 454 14.23 21.41 1.82
CA ASP A 454 12.88 21.99 1.85
C ASP A 454 12.56 22.67 0.50
N PRO A 455 11.93 21.98 -0.47
CA PRO A 455 11.74 22.52 -1.80
C PRO A 455 10.59 23.53 -1.92
N ALA A 456 9.75 23.65 -0.89
CA ALA A 456 8.53 24.45 -0.95
C ALA A 456 8.27 25.20 0.36
N ILE A 457 8.97 26.30 0.56
CA ILE A 457 8.82 27.21 1.71
C ILE A 457 7.83 28.32 1.38
N ARG A 458 7.91 28.88 0.15
CA ARG A 458 7.02 29.92 -0.37
C ARG A 458 6.41 29.48 -1.69
N VAL A 459 5.25 30.04 -1.98
CA VAL A 459 4.43 29.67 -3.14
C VAL A 459 3.90 30.93 -3.80
N LEU A 460 3.91 30.95 -5.15
CA LEU A 460 3.32 31.96 -6.01
C LEU A 460 2.27 31.34 -6.94
#